data_be0080fb7e769fd7aee61651c58ad1f9
#
_entry.id   be0080fb7e769fd7aee61651c58ad1f9
#
_cell.length_a   1.000
_cell.length_b   1.000
_cell.length_c   1.000
_cell.angle_alpha   90.00
_cell.angle_beta   90.00
_cell.angle_gamma   90.00
#
_symmetry.space_group_name_H-M   'P 1'
#
loop_
_entity.id
_entity.type
_entity.pdbx_description
1 polymer ?
#
loop_
_entity_poly.entity_id
_entity_poly.type
_entity_poly.pdbx_seq_one_letter_code
_entity_poly.pdbx_strand_id
1 'polypeptide(L)'
;DVLLLDEPTNHLDLPAIEWLEAELKSMKSALVLISHDRRFLENLSRATIWLDRGRTRRMDRGFTAFEGWRDELLEIEEKDRQKLDRKIAMELDWLRYGVTARRKRNQRRLAQLGNLRERRKTERRVQGEVKMGVAEAEQSGKLVIEAKGISKAWDRPIVADFSSRIARGDRVGVVGANGAGKSTLLGLLTGTLAPDAGTVKIGAGVEMVTLDQKREALDPTSTLRATLTGGVGDHVRVGEEMRHVISYMKDFLFPPEQANTPVGVLSGGERGRLMLARALAKPSNLMVLDEPTNDLDLETLDLLEEMLGDYPGTVLVVSHDRDFLDRVCSSVVMSEGTGRWVEYAGGYSDMIAQRGAGVAARKVEKAEAAPRAEKPVAETTAEPAKKRRLSFKEKHALETLPGKIEALQKELAQLHEMLADPDLYARDPKRFDKVSKAVDDRTRALSEAEDEWLALEMLKDELEG
;
A
#
# COMPACT_ATOMS: atom_id res chain seq x y z
N ASP A 1 -0.10 -31.88 17.16
CA ASP A 1 0.05 -30.77 18.08
C ASP A 1 -0.28 -29.46 17.36
N VAL A 2 -0.56 -28.38 18.08
CA VAL A 2 -0.88 -27.06 17.56
C VAL A 2 0.19 -26.08 18.01
N LEU A 3 0.73 -25.29 17.07
CA LEU A 3 1.66 -24.21 17.34
C LEU A 3 0.95 -22.86 17.11
N LEU A 4 1.01 -22.00 18.13
CA LEU A 4 0.44 -20.65 18.09
C LEU A 4 1.60 -19.66 18.06
N LEU A 5 1.66 -18.79 17.06
CA LEU A 5 2.68 -17.76 16.92
C LEU A 5 2.02 -16.41 16.74
N ASP A 6 2.42 -15.46 17.57
CA ASP A 6 1.96 -14.07 17.55
C ASP A 6 3.13 -13.16 17.16
N GLU A 7 3.03 -12.52 16.00
CA GLU A 7 4.04 -11.65 15.40
C GLU A 7 5.48 -12.22 15.47
N PRO A 8 5.72 -13.45 14.99
CA PRO A 8 7.02 -14.09 15.15
C PRO A 8 8.12 -13.46 14.30
N THR A 9 7.78 -12.65 13.32
CA THR A 9 8.72 -11.94 12.44
C THR A 9 9.20 -10.61 13.01
N ASN A 10 8.50 -10.06 14.00
CA ASN A 10 8.89 -8.78 14.61
C ASN A 10 10.29 -8.86 15.20
N HIS A 11 11.11 -7.86 14.86
CA HIS A 11 12.50 -7.71 15.28
C HIS A 11 13.47 -8.79 14.77
N LEU A 12 13.00 -9.77 13.98
CA LEU A 12 13.87 -10.72 13.31
C LEU A 12 14.48 -10.08 12.05
N ASP A 13 15.74 -10.44 11.78
CA ASP A 13 16.34 -10.07 10.51
C ASP A 13 15.93 -11.05 9.39
N LEU A 14 16.16 -10.66 8.15
CA LEU A 14 15.77 -11.45 6.98
C LEU A 14 16.31 -12.87 6.99
N PRO A 15 17.59 -13.15 7.35
CA PRO A 15 18.07 -14.51 7.48
C PRO A 15 17.33 -15.36 8.51
N ALA A 16 16.95 -14.75 9.64
CA ALA A 16 16.18 -15.43 10.68
C ALA A 16 14.74 -15.69 10.23
N ILE A 17 14.11 -14.76 9.50
CA ILE A 17 12.78 -14.94 8.93
C ILE A 17 12.80 -16.07 7.88
N GLU A 18 13.76 -16.08 6.97
CA GLU A 18 13.91 -17.15 5.95
C GLU A 18 14.13 -18.51 6.59
N TRP A 19 14.94 -18.57 7.63
CA TRP A 19 15.16 -19.81 8.41
C TRP A 19 13.87 -20.27 9.10
N LEU A 20 13.15 -19.36 9.77
CA LEU A 20 11.90 -19.65 10.44
C LEU A 20 10.84 -20.16 9.47
N GLU A 21 10.70 -19.56 8.30
CA GLU A 21 9.80 -20.03 7.25
C GLU A 21 10.13 -21.45 6.80
N ALA A 22 11.41 -21.76 6.58
CA ALA A 22 11.85 -23.09 6.17
C ALA A 22 11.52 -24.14 7.24
N GLU A 23 11.75 -23.81 8.52
CA GLU A 23 11.47 -24.69 9.63
C GLU A 23 9.97 -24.95 9.79
N LEU A 24 9.14 -23.88 9.77
CA LEU A 24 7.69 -24.01 9.88
C LEU A 24 7.06 -24.77 8.72
N LYS A 25 7.58 -24.62 7.49
CA LYS A 25 7.15 -25.41 6.33
C LYS A 25 7.43 -26.92 6.49
N SER A 26 8.51 -27.27 7.20
CA SER A 26 8.88 -28.65 7.43
C SER A 26 8.02 -29.33 8.51
N MET A 27 7.39 -28.57 9.40
CA MET A 27 6.58 -29.05 10.50
C MET A 27 5.28 -29.70 10.05
N LYS A 28 4.88 -30.78 10.72
CA LYS A 28 3.60 -31.48 10.49
C LYS A 28 2.48 -31.02 11.44
N SER A 29 2.78 -30.06 12.31
CA SER A 29 1.84 -29.51 13.29
C SER A 29 0.83 -28.58 12.63
N ALA A 30 -0.35 -28.45 13.23
CA ALA A 30 -1.29 -27.38 12.89
C ALA A 30 -0.70 -26.05 13.33
N LEU A 31 -0.74 -25.05 12.45
CA LEU A 31 -0.12 -23.77 12.67
C LEU A 31 -1.18 -22.69 12.70
N VAL A 32 -1.19 -21.83 13.74
CA VAL A 32 -1.97 -20.61 13.80
C VAL A 32 -1.00 -19.45 13.94
N LEU A 33 -1.02 -18.57 12.96
CA LEU A 33 -0.10 -17.43 12.83
C LEU A 33 -0.88 -16.13 12.91
N ILE A 34 -0.36 -15.19 13.68
CA ILE A 34 -0.70 -13.77 13.59
C ILE A 34 0.56 -13.08 13.09
N SER A 35 0.47 -12.37 11.98
CA SER A 35 1.60 -11.60 11.42
C SER A 35 1.13 -10.50 10.50
N HIS A 36 1.94 -9.45 10.39
CA HIS A 36 1.81 -8.38 9.40
C HIS A 36 2.76 -8.54 8.22
N ASP A 37 3.69 -9.51 8.26
CA ASP A 37 4.55 -9.88 7.13
C ASP A 37 3.74 -10.67 6.08
N ARG A 38 3.40 -10.00 4.96
CA ARG A 38 2.59 -10.56 3.88
C ARG A 38 3.23 -11.80 3.27
N ARG A 39 4.52 -11.76 2.96
CA ARG A 39 5.22 -12.91 2.37
C ARG A 39 5.30 -14.10 3.30
N PHE A 40 5.49 -13.84 4.59
CA PHE A 40 5.48 -14.89 5.60
C PHE A 40 4.11 -15.60 5.65
N LEU A 41 3.02 -14.82 5.65
CA LEU A 41 1.66 -15.34 5.59
C LEU A 41 1.38 -16.08 4.27
N GLU A 42 1.77 -15.53 3.11
CA GLU A 42 1.60 -16.18 1.81
C GLU A 42 2.28 -17.54 1.73
N ASN A 43 3.50 -17.59 2.25
CA ASN A 43 4.32 -18.79 2.21
C ASN A 43 3.84 -19.92 3.11
N LEU A 44 3.12 -19.62 4.20
CA LEU A 44 2.78 -20.58 5.25
C LEU A 44 1.27 -20.83 5.38
N SER A 45 0.41 -19.85 5.05
CA SER A 45 -1.03 -19.99 5.28
C SER A 45 -1.73 -20.80 4.20
N ARG A 46 -2.70 -21.63 4.63
CA ARG A 46 -3.64 -22.34 3.75
C ARG A 46 -5.06 -21.81 3.86
N ALA A 47 -5.37 -21.13 4.95
CA ALA A 47 -6.63 -20.46 5.21
C ALA A 47 -6.33 -19.18 5.97
N THR A 48 -7.14 -18.15 5.75
CA THR A 48 -6.98 -16.83 6.37
C THR A 48 -8.20 -16.52 7.21
N ILE A 49 -8.00 -16.01 8.42
CA ILE A 49 -9.06 -15.48 9.27
C ILE A 49 -8.82 -13.99 9.43
N TRP A 50 -9.69 -13.20 8.87
CA TRP A 50 -9.66 -11.74 9.01
C TRP A 50 -10.46 -11.29 10.22
N LEU A 51 -9.82 -10.58 11.12
CA LEU A 51 -10.45 -9.93 12.26
C LEU A 51 -10.64 -8.44 11.94
N ASP A 52 -11.86 -8.04 11.67
CA ASP A 52 -12.21 -6.65 11.37
C ASP A 52 -13.35 -6.18 12.25
N ARG A 53 -13.18 -5.04 12.92
CA ARG A 53 -14.20 -4.36 13.74
C ARG A 53 -14.89 -5.28 14.76
N GLY A 54 -14.14 -6.23 15.33
CA GLY A 54 -14.63 -7.21 16.32
C GLY A 54 -15.43 -8.38 15.70
N ARG A 55 -15.35 -8.57 14.39
CA ARG A 55 -15.93 -9.72 13.67
C ARG A 55 -14.84 -10.50 12.98
N THR A 56 -14.95 -11.81 13.01
CA THR A 56 -14.07 -12.71 12.27
C THR A 56 -14.73 -13.16 10.98
N ARG A 57 -13.97 -13.16 9.90
CA ARG A 57 -14.37 -13.73 8.60
C ARG A 57 -13.30 -14.70 8.16
N ARG A 58 -13.70 -15.90 7.78
CA ARG A 58 -12.80 -16.94 7.33
C ARG A 58 -12.84 -17.07 5.81
N MET A 59 -11.66 -17.16 5.22
CA MET A 59 -11.43 -17.51 3.82
C MET A 59 -10.64 -18.83 3.79
N ASP A 60 -11.17 -19.85 3.12
CA ASP A 60 -10.51 -21.17 2.98
C ASP A 60 -9.50 -21.14 1.80
N ARG A 61 -8.68 -20.09 1.75
CA ARG A 61 -7.58 -19.89 0.82
C ARG A 61 -6.41 -19.23 1.57
N GLY A 62 -5.19 -19.43 1.04
CA GLY A 62 -3.99 -18.78 1.57
C GLY A 62 -4.05 -17.24 1.44
N PHE A 63 -3.11 -16.57 2.09
CA PHE A 63 -3.08 -15.11 2.19
C PHE A 63 -2.95 -14.40 0.84
N THR A 64 -2.34 -15.03 -0.17
CA THR A 64 -2.21 -14.47 -1.54
C THR A 64 -3.55 -13.99 -2.14
N ALA A 65 -4.67 -14.63 -1.77
CA ALA A 65 -6.00 -14.23 -2.24
C ALA A 65 -6.69 -13.20 -1.33
N PHE A 66 -6.03 -12.76 -0.25
CA PHE A 66 -6.67 -11.97 0.81
C PHE A 66 -7.00 -10.55 0.36
N GLU A 67 -6.09 -9.85 -0.30
CA GLU A 67 -6.30 -8.46 -0.73
C GLU A 67 -7.53 -8.35 -1.63
N GLY A 68 -7.58 -9.14 -2.71
CA GLY A 68 -8.72 -9.14 -3.62
C GLY A 68 -10.05 -9.54 -2.94
N TRP A 69 -10.00 -10.52 -2.02
CA TRP A 69 -11.19 -10.90 -1.26
C TRP A 69 -11.63 -9.82 -0.26
N ARG A 70 -10.71 -9.14 0.39
CA ARG A 70 -10.96 -7.99 1.28
C ARG A 70 -11.63 -6.87 0.50
N ASP A 71 -11.07 -6.49 -0.63
CA ASP A 71 -11.54 -5.38 -1.45
C ASP A 71 -12.96 -5.66 -2.00
N GLU A 72 -13.23 -6.88 -2.45
CA GLU A 72 -14.57 -7.31 -2.87
C GLU A 72 -15.59 -7.19 -1.72
N LEU A 73 -15.23 -7.62 -0.51
CA LEU A 73 -16.08 -7.49 0.66
C LEU A 73 -16.35 -6.03 1.05
N LEU A 74 -15.33 -5.18 1.00
CA LEU A 74 -15.46 -3.75 1.29
C LEU A 74 -16.34 -3.05 0.26
N GLU A 75 -16.23 -3.42 -1.01
CA GLU A 75 -17.09 -2.90 -2.07
C GLU A 75 -18.57 -3.31 -1.89
N ILE A 76 -18.81 -4.57 -1.51
CA ILE A 76 -20.16 -5.05 -1.19
C ILE A 76 -20.72 -4.27 0.01
N GLU A 77 -19.94 -4.08 1.08
CA GLU A 77 -20.37 -3.30 2.25
C GLU A 77 -20.70 -1.85 1.88
N GLU A 78 -19.87 -1.21 1.06
CA GLU A 78 -20.14 0.16 0.61
C GLU A 78 -21.40 0.26 -0.26
N LYS A 79 -21.61 -0.68 -1.18
CA LYS A 79 -22.84 -0.76 -1.98
C LYS A 79 -24.09 -0.96 -1.09
N ASP A 80 -24.01 -1.81 -0.09
CA ASP A 80 -25.13 -2.03 0.83
C ASP A 80 -25.40 -0.83 1.72
N ARG A 81 -24.36 -0.12 2.11
CA ARG A 81 -24.46 1.14 2.84
C ARG A 81 -25.11 2.24 1.99
N GLN A 82 -24.70 2.40 0.73
CA GLN A 82 -25.34 3.35 -0.18
C GLN A 82 -26.83 3.04 -0.37
N LYS A 83 -27.20 1.74 -0.48
CA LYS A 83 -28.61 1.31 -0.51
C LYS A 83 -29.34 1.68 0.77
N LEU A 84 -28.69 1.50 1.93
CA LEU A 84 -29.27 1.87 3.24
C LEU A 84 -29.47 3.40 3.33
N ASP A 85 -28.48 4.20 2.92
CA ASP A 85 -28.57 5.65 2.91
C ASP A 85 -29.67 6.16 1.99
N ARG A 86 -29.77 5.61 0.77
CA ARG A 86 -30.89 5.92 -0.15
C ARG A 86 -32.25 5.57 0.47
N LYS A 87 -32.33 4.44 1.17
CA LYS A 87 -33.58 4.03 1.84
C LYS A 87 -33.94 4.96 2.99
N ILE A 88 -32.96 5.40 3.78
CA ILE A 88 -33.15 6.40 4.84
C ILE A 88 -33.59 7.73 4.24
N ALA A 89 -32.97 8.19 3.15
CA ALA A 89 -33.33 9.42 2.46
C ALA A 89 -34.79 9.38 1.94
N MET A 90 -35.18 8.29 1.27
CA MET A 90 -36.55 8.10 0.80
C MET A 90 -37.59 8.10 1.95
N GLU A 91 -37.28 7.49 3.09
CA GLU A 91 -38.17 7.50 4.25
C GLU A 91 -38.24 8.89 4.91
N LEU A 92 -37.16 9.67 4.86
CA LEU A 92 -37.14 11.07 5.32
C LEU A 92 -37.96 11.99 4.41
N ASP A 93 -37.84 11.85 3.10
CA ASP A 93 -38.61 12.63 2.13
C ASP A 93 -40.11 12.30 2.25
N TRP A 94 -40.42 11.02 2.45
CA TRP A 94 -41.79 10.65 2.74
C TRP A 94 -42.34 11.29 4.03
N LEU A 95 -41.55 11.40 5.08
CA LEU A 95 -41.88 12.12 6.31
C LEU A 95 -42.16 13.61 6.06
N ARG A 96 -41.40 14.25 5.15
CA ARG A 96 -41.56 15.68 4.83
C ARG A 96 -42.78 15.98 3.96
N TYR A 97 -43.05 15.10 2.97
CA TYR A 97 -44.00 15.42 1.90
C TYR A 97 -45.16 14.42 1.77
N GLY A 98 -45.13 13.27 2.43
CA GLY A 98 -45.99 12.15 2.17
C GLY A 98 -46.87 11.67 3.33
N VAL A 99 -47.05 12.47 4.40
CA VAL A 99 -47.83 12.07 5.59
C VAL A 99 -49.33 12.13 5.28
N THR A 100 -49.90 10.98 4.95
CA THR A 100 -51.32 10.81 4.80
C THR A 100 -52.00 10.41 6.13
N ALA A 101 -53.32 10.69 6.29
CA ALA A 101 -54.09 10.61 7.54
C ALA A 101 -54.20 9.23 8.22
N ARG A 102 -53.54 8.17 7.74
CA ARG A 102 -53.59 6.80 8.33
C ARG A 102 -52.55 6.62 9.45
N ARG A 103 -52.90 6.97 10.66
CA ARG A 103 -52.06 7.01 11.87
C ARG A 103 -51.26 5.73 12.18
N LYS A 104 -51.86 4.53 12.09
CA LYS A 104 -51.21 3.24 12.40
C LYS A 104 -50.09 2.86 11.40
N ARG A 105 -50.26 3.17 10.11
CA ARG A 105 -49.25 2.90 9.07
C ARG A 105 -48.06 3.82 9.19
N ASN A 106 -48.28 5.06 9.60
CA ASN A 106 -47.26 6.05 9.82
C ASN A 106 -46.37 5.72 11.03
N GLN A 107 -46.95 5.21 12.14
CA GLN A 107 -46.18 4.78 13.32
C GLN A 107 -45.23 3.62 13.01
N ARG A 108 -45.69 2.61 12.25
CA ARG A 108 -44.85 1.47 11.85
C ARG A 108 -43.66 1.93 10.98
N ARG A 109 -43.89 2.87 10.08
CA ARG A 109 -42.87 3.40 9.18
C ARG A 109 -41.85 4.29 9.91
N LEU A 110 -42.29 5.06 10.89
CA LEU A 110 -41.43 5.81 11.82
C LEU A 110 -40.54 4.89 12.65
N ALA A 111 -41.09 3.79 13.17
CA ALA A 111 -40.30 2.80 13.90
C ALA A 111 -39.27 2.12 12.98
N GLN A 112 -39.63 1.82 11.71
CA GLN A 112 -38.68 1.29 10.73
C GLN A 112 -37.56 2.27 10.42
N LEU A 113 -37.84 3.57 10.27
CA LEU A 113 -36.83 4.60 10.07
C LEU A 113 -35.89 4.71 11.29
N GLY A 114 -36.44 4.63 12.52
CA GLY A 114 -35.67 4.56 13.74
C GLY A 114 -34.66 3.41 13.73
N ASN A 115 -35.14 2.19 13.40
CA ASN A 115 -34.28 1.00 13.29
C ASN A 115 -33.22 1.12 12.20
N LEU A 116 -33.55 1.72 11.04
CA LEU A 116 -32.57 1.94 9.95
C LEU A 116 -31.48 2.94 10.37
N ARG A 117 -31.85 3.99 11.10
CA ARG A 117 -30.90 4.98 11.64
C ARG A 117 -30.01 4.38 12.74
N GLU A 118 -30.59 3.57 13.62
CA GLU A 118 -29.83 2.84 14.64
C GLU A 118 -28.82 1.88 14.01
N ARG A 119 -29.28 1.10 13.02
CA ARG A 119 -28.40 0.22 12.25
C ARG A 119 -27.24 1.00 11.62
N ARG A 120 -27.52 2.15 10.97
CA ARG A 120 -26.49 3.00 10.39
C ARG A 120 -25.52 3.56 11.44
N LYS A 121 -26.02 3.91 12.63
CA LYS A 121 -25.19 4.45 13.73
C LYS A 121 -24.27 3.39 14.33
N THR A 122 -24.70 2.13 14.35
CA THR A 122 -23.92 1.00 14.85
C THR A 122 -22.92 0.45 13.83
N GLU A 123 -23.08 0.76 12.53
CA GLU A 123 -22.12 0.42 11.50
C GLU A 123 -20.89 1.32 11.63
N ARG A 124 -19.76 0.73 12.07
CA ARG A 124 -18.47 1.42 12.08
C ARG A 124 -18.03 1.67 10.65
N ARG A 125 -17.59 2.91 10.37
CA ARG A 125 -17.11 3.31 9.04
C ARG A 125 -15.82 2.57 8.69
N VAL A 126 -15.70 2.09 7.46
CA VAL A 126 -14.40 1.98 6.78
C VAL A 126 -13.89 3.39 6.62
N GLN A 127 -12.67 3.66 7.07
CA GLN A 127 -12.03 4.94 6.83
C GLN A 127 -11.71 4.98 5.33
N GLY A 128 -12.19 6.00 4.63
CA GLY A 128 -12.13 6.09 3.17
C GLY A 128 -10.72 6.32 2.64
N GLU A 129 -10.56 6.20 1.33
CA GLU A 129 -9.34 6.58 0.59
C GLU A 129 -8.86 7.96 0.99
N VAL A 130 -7.59 8.05 1.31
CA VAL A 130 -6.94 9.27 1.77
C VAL A 130 -6.26 9.94 0.58
N LYS A 131 -6.73 11.11 0.16
CA LYS A 131 -5.95 11.97 -0.74
C LYS A 131 -5.08 12.85 0.13
N MET A 132 -3.80 12.49 0.26
CA MET A 132 -2.85 13.26 1.05
C MET A 132 -2.10 14.28 0.20
N GLY A 133 -2.00 15.52 0.72
CA GLY A 133 -0.96 16.46 0.32
C GLY A 133 0.26 16.23 1.23
N VAL A 134 1.36 15.79 0.66
CA VAL A 134 2.65 15.75 1.36
C VAL A 134 3.28 17.14 1.30
N ALA A 135 3.92 17.58 2.39
CA ALA A 135 4.61 18.84 2.43
C ALA A 135 5.84 18.82 1.51
N GLU A 136 5.79 19.57 0.41
CA GLU A 136 6.92 19.74 -0.49
C GLU A 136 7.86 20.81 0.04
N ALA A 137 9.16 20.47 0.20
CA ALA A 137 10.21 21.47 0.30
C ALA A 137 10.63 21.95 -1.10
N GLU A 138 11.36 23.07 -1.18
CA GLU A 138 11.99 23.48 -2.43
C GLU A 138 12.78 22.32 -3.04
N GLN A 139 12.72 22.17 -4.37
CA GLN A 139 13.31 21.04 -5.06
C GLN A 139 14.83 20.98 -4.83
N SER A 140 15.33 19.89 -4.26
CA SER A 140 16.77 19.62 -4.19
C SER A 140 17.39 19.54 -5.58
N GLY A 141 18.72 19.72 -5.67
CA GLY A 141 19.46 19.47 -6.90
C GLY A 141 19.25 18.04 -7.43
N LYS A 142 19.69 17.75 -8.67
CA LYS A 142 19.58 16.40 -9.26
C LYS A 142 20.30 15.33 -8.45
N LEU A 143 21.36 15.69 -7.72
CA LEU A 143 22.15 14.81 -6.87
C LEU A 143 21.83 15.12 -5.41
N VAL A 144 21.34 14.13 -4.67
CA VAL A 144 20.97 14.25 -3.26
C VAL A 144 22.12 13.81 -2.36
N ILE A 145 22.72 12.63 -2.63
CA ILE A 145 23.86 12.12 -1.87
C ILE A 145 24.87 11.52 -2.83
N GLU A 146 26.16 11.85 -2.66
CA GLU A 146 27.29 11.20 -3.33
C GLU A 146 28.27 10.68 -2.30
N ALA A 147 28.39 9.36 -2.20
CA ALA A 147 29.37 8.67 -1.39
C ALA A 147 30.49 8.13 -2.29
N LYS A 148 31.76 8.40 -1.97
CA LYS A 148 32.92 7.94 -2.73
C LYS A 148 33.92 7.24 -1.83
N GLY A 149 34.06 5.92 -2.01
CA GLY A 149 35.07 5.10 -1.31
C GLY A 149 34.95 5.18 0.20
N ILE A 150 33.71 5.31 0.73
CA ILE A 150 33.52 5.48 2.16
C ILE A 150 33.82 4.20 2.91
N SER A 151 34.54 4.35 4.02
CA SER A 151 34.87 3.25 4.92
C SER A 151 34.65 3.67 6.37
N LYS A 152 34.18 2.72 7.17
CA LYS A 152 33.99 2.88 8.62
C LYS A 152 34.24 1.58 9.33
N ALA A 153 35.04 1.65 10.38
CA ALA A 153 35.30 0.51 11.25
C ALA A 153 35.06 0.92 12.71
N TRP A 154 34.58 -0.03 13.49
CA TRP A 154 34.62 -0.01 14.95
C TRP A 154 35.57 -1.11 15.39
N ASP A 155 35.11 -2.12 16.13
CA ASP A 155 35.90 -3.33 16.43
C ASP A 155 36.15 -4.21 15.19
N ARG A 156 35.35 -4.01 14.15
CA ARG A 156 35.44 -4.68 12.85
C ARG A 156 35.05 -3.73 11.72
N PRO A 157 35.46 -4.00 10.47
CA PRO A 157 35.00 -3.24 9.32
C PRO A 157 33.45 -3.36 9.18
N ILE A 158 32.77 -2.23 9.16
CA ILE A 158 31.31 -2.14 8.99
C ILE A 158 30.96 -1.70 7.58
N VAL A 159 31.70 -0.74 7.04
CA VAL A 159 31.60 -0.30 5.65
C VAL A 159 33.03 -0.25 5.10
N ALA A 160 33.28 -0.87 3.95
CA ALA A 160 34.57 -0.94 3.30
C ALA A 160 34.42 -0.55 1.83
N ASP A 161 35.07 0.56 1.46
CA ASP A 161 35.16 1.10 0.08
C ASP A 161 33.81 1.16 -0.65
N PHE A 162 32.77 1.66 0.03
CA PHE A 162 31.43 1.78 -0.55
C PHE A 162 31.27 3.10 -1.31
N SER A 163 30.77 3.01 -2.54
CA SER A 163 30.44 4.16 -3.38
C SER A 163 29.04 4.03 -3.94
N SER A 164 28.24 5.09 -3.83
CA SER A 164 26.88 5.17 -4.40
C SER A 164 26.53 6.62 -4.73
N ARG A 165 25.59 6.80 -5.65
CA ARG A 165 25.04 8.11 -6.04
C ARG A 165 23.54 8.04 -5.99
N ILE A 166 22.95 8.78 -5.07
CA ILE A 166 21.50 8.84 -4.87
C ILE A 166 20.99 10.14 -5.49
N ALA A 167 20.16 9.99 -6.50
CA ALA A 167 19.55 11.10 -7.22
C ALA A 167 18.19 11.49 -6.59
N ARG A 168 17.67 12.63 -7.00
CA ARG A 168 16.34 13.06 -6.60
C ARG A 168 15.28 12.10 -7.15
N GLY A 169 14.38 11.66 -6.26
CA GLY A 169 13.29 10.72 -6.58
C GLY A 169 13.69 9.25 -6.42
N ASP A 170 14.97 8.94 -6.12
CA ASP A 170 15.37 7.57 -5.84
C ASP A 170 14.75 7.08 -4.54
N ARG A 171 14.40 5.81 -4.51
CA ARG A 171 13.89 5.09 -3.34
C ARG A 171 14.83 3.93 -3.04
N VAL A 172 15.71 4.13 -2.07
CA VAL A 172 16.83 3.21 -1.78
C VAL A 172 16.53 2.43 -0.50
N GLY A 173 16.39 1.12 -0.64
CA GLY A 173 16.27 0.19 0.47
C GLY A 173 17.65 -0.23 1.00
N VAL A 174 17.84 -0.32 2.31
CA VAL A 174 19.06 -0.84 2.95
C VAL A 174 18.71 -2.13 3.68
N VAL A 175 19.38 -3.21 3.29
CA VAL A 175 19.08 -4.58 3.75
C VAL A 175 20.33 -5.25 4.31
N GLY A 176 20.15 -6.06 5.34
CA GLY A 176 21.26 -6.82 5.94
C GLY A 176 20.87 -7.41 7.29
N ALA A 177 21.65 -8.38 7.76
CA ALA A 177 21.45 -9.01 9.06
C ALA A 177 21.51 -7.98 10.22
N ASN A 178 20.94 -8.34 11.36
CA ASN A 178 21.08 -7.52 12.55
C ASN A 178 22.56 -7.40 12.94
N GLY A 179 22.98 -6.17 13.27
CA GLY A 179 24.40 -5.87 13.55
C GLY A 179 25.30 -5.81 12.30
N ALA A 180 24.77 -5.90 11.07
CA ALA A 180 25.55 -5.71 9.84
C ALA A 180 26.03 -4.27 9.63
N GLY A 181 25.44 -3.30 10.33
CA GLY A 181 25.80 -1.90 10.25
C GLY A 181 24.86 -1.04 9.39
N LYS A 182 23.61 -1.44 9.25
CA LYS A 182 22.58 -0.68 8.51
C LYS A 182 22.46 0.77 9.00
N SER A 183 22.27 0.98 10.31
CA SER A 183 22.20 2.33 10.90
C SER A 183 23.53 3.10 10.80
N THR A 184 24.67 2.40 10.80
CA THR A 184 25.97 3.02 10.54
C THR A 184 26.07 3.52 9.11
N LEU A 185 25.71 2.70 8.12
CA LEU A 185 25.68 3.12 6.71
C LEU A 185 24.73 4.29 6.50
N LEU A 186 23.53 4.22 7.10
CA LEU A 186 22.55 5.31 7.05
C LEU A 186 23.14 6.60 7.64
N GLY A 187 23.79 6.51 8.81
CA GLY A 187 24.44 7.66 9.44
C GLY A 187 25.58 8.26 8.62
N LEU A 188 26.34 7.43 7.88
CA LEU A 188 27.35 7.90 6.94
C LEU A 188 26.73 8.64 5.76
N LEU A 189 25.71 8.06 5.13
CA LEU A 189 25.02 8.65 3.98
C LEU A 189 24.31 9.95 4.31
N THR A 190 23.75 10.06 5.52
CA THR A 190 23.07 11.27 6.00
C THR A 190 23.99 12.32 6.60
N GLY A 191 25.29 12.01 6.69
CA GLY A 191 26.30 12.92 7.27
C GLY A 191 26.23 13.08 8.79
N THR A 192 25.37 12.29 9.49
CA THR A 192 25.33 12.28 10.97
C THR A 192 26.54 11.57 11.57
N LEU A 193 27.21 10.74 10.79
CA LEU A 193 28.45 10.04 11.13
C LEU A 193 29.55 10.34 10.10
N ALA A 194 30.73 10.69 10.53
CA ALA A 194 31.87 10.91 9.64
C ALA A 194 32.51 9.56 9.22
N PRO A 195 32.84 9.34 7.95
CA PRO A 195 33.58 8.19 7.49
C PRO A 195 35.05 8.28 7.96
N ASP A 196 35.71 7.11 8.14
CA ASP A 196 37.12 7.02 8.46
C ASP A 196 38.00 7.24 7.20
N ALA A 197 37.46 6.87 6.03
CA ALA A 197 38.07 7.13 4.73
C ALA A 197 36.96 7.40 3.69
N GLY A 198 37.33 8.05 2.58
CA GLY A 198 36.39 8.46 1.55
C GLY A 198 35.67 9.77 1.86
N THR A 199 34.67 10.11 1.08
CA THR A 199 33.91 11.37 1.23
C THR A 199 32.43 11.15 0.99
N VAL A 200 31.58 11.84 1.77
CA VAL A 200 30.15 11.96 1.52
C VAL A 200 29.85 13.43 1.23
N LYS A 201 29.11 13.67 0.16
CA LYS A 201 28.58 14.99 -0.18
C LYS A 201 27.08 14.95 -0.22
N ILE A 202 26.44 15.81 0.55
CA ILE A 202 24.99 16.04 0.52
C ILE A 202 24.72 17.20 -0.41
N GLY A 203 23.73 17.07 -1.28
CA GLY A 203 23.33 18.08 -2.25
C GLY A 203 22.91 19.39 -1.59
N ALA A 204 23.09 20.51 -2.30
CA ALA A 204 22.56 21.78 -1.83
C ALA A 204 21.03 21.77 -1.78
N GLY A 205 20.45 22.38 -0.75
CA GLY A 205 19.00 22.46 -0.58
C GLY A 205 18.36 21.14 -0.13
N VAL A 206 19.11 20.18 0.37
CA VAL A 206 18.55 18.96 0.96
C VAL A 206 17.99 19.26 2.34
N GLU A 207 16.69 19.13 2.47
CA GLU A 207 15.94 19.18 3.74
C GLU A 207 15.55 17.75 4.12
N MET A 208 16.18 17.25 5.19
CA MET A 208 16.06 15.87 5.61
C MET A 208 15.08 15.73 6.79
N VAL A 209 14.17 14.80 6.69
CA VAL A 209 13.40 14.31 7.83
C VAL A 209 13.78 12.86 8.12
N THR A 210 14.04 12.57 9.39
CA THR A 210 14.35 11.20 9.85
C THR A 210 13.21 10.71 10.73
N LEU A 211 12.70 9.53 10.43
CA LEU A 211 11.76 8.80 11.27
C LEU A 211 12.54 7.66 11.92
N ASP A 212 12.91 7.89 13.18
CA ASP A 212 13.60 6.91 14.01
C ASP A 212 12.68 6.54 15.18
N GLN A 213 12.26 5.29 15.22
CA GLN A 213 11.37 4.75 16.26
C GLN A 213 11.92 4.97 17.69
N LYS A 214 13.24 5.06 17.84
CA LYS A 214 13.90 5.20 19.15
C LYS A 214 14.14 6.64 19.59
N ARG A 215 14.17 7.62 18.68
CA ARG A 215 14.57 9.01 18.97
C ARG A 215 13.41 9.98 19.12
N GLU A 216 12.26 9.72 18.54
CA GLU A 216 11.08 10.57 18.72
C GLU A 216 10.14 9.98 19.77
N ALA A 217 10.55 10.00 21.04
CA ALA A 217 9.67 9.62 22.13
C ALA A 217 8.46 10.56 22.14
N LEU A 218 7.30 10.01 21.83
CA LEU A 218 6.02 10.71 22.02
C LEU A 218 5.77 10.87 23.51
N ASP A 219 5.39 12.07 23.95
CA ASP A 219 4.97 12.29 25.33
C ASP A 219 3.63 11.54 25.57
N PRO A 220 3.62 10.52 26.46
CA PRO A 220 2.42 9.73 26.72
C PRO A 220 1.25 10.55 27.28
N THR A 221 1.54 11.69 27.93
CA THR A 221 0.55 12.55 28.56
C THR A 221 -0.07 13.55 27.59
N SER A 222 0.62 13.83 26.49
CA SER A 222 0.16 14.74 25.44
C SER A 222 -1.03 14.14 24.67
N THR A 223 -1.95 14.97 24.22
CA THR A 223 -3.05 14.52 23.36
C THR A 223 -2.60 14.41 21.91
N LEU A 224 -3.31 13.62 21.11
CA LEU A 224 -3.06 13.47 19.68
C LEU A 224 -3.06 14.84 18.98
N ARG A 225 -4.06 15.70 19.26
CA ARG A 225 -4.11 17.10 18.79
C ARG A 225 -2.85 17.88 19.18
N ALA A 226 -2.50 17.89 20.47
CA ALA A 226 -1.34 18.64 20.95
C ALA A 226 -0.03 18.19 20.32
N THR A 227 0.13 16.87 20.13
CA THR A 227 1.30 16.29 19.47
C THR A 227 1.45 16.75 18.01
N LEU A 228 0.34 16.86 17.28
CA LEU A 228 0.36 17.31 15.88
C LEU A 228 0.49 18.82 15.74
N THR A 229 -0.15 19.61 16.62
CA THR A 229 -0.13 21.09 16.56
C THR A 229 1.05 21.72 17.28
N GLY A 230 1.89 20.93 17.97
CA GLY A 230 2.93 21.45 18.86
C GLY A 230 2.38 22.10 20.12
N GLY A 231 1.15 21.77 20.53
CA GLY A 231 0.48 22.27 21.72
C GLY A 231 -0.22 23.61 21.54
N VAL A 232 -0.24 24.20 20.34
CA VAL A 232 -0.81 25.53 20.09
C VAL A 232 -1.87 25.47 19.00
N GLY A 233 -3.11 25.84 19.32
CA GLY A 233 -4.20 26.01 18.36
C GLY A 233 -4.77 24.71 17.79
N ASP A 234 -5.49 24.85 16.67
CA ASP A 234 -6.20 23.75 15.97
C ASP A 234 -5.69 23.51 14.55
N HIS A 235 -4.52 24.05 14.21
CA HIS A 235 -3.92 23.89 12.89
C HIS A 235 -2.56 23.23 12.95
N VAL A 236 -2.31 22.35 11.98
CA VAL A 236 -1.01 21.72 11.73
C VAL A 236 -0.39 22.40 10.53
N ARG A 237 0.86 22.78 10.65
CA ARG A 237 1.64 23.28 9.52
C ARG A 237 2.15 22.09 8.71
N VAL A 238 1.66 21.96 7.47
CA VAL A 238 2.07 20.93 6.52
C VAL A 238 2.81 21.63 5.39
N GLY A 239 4.16 21.61 5.45
CA GLY A 239 4.97 22.45 4.58
C GLY A 239 4.67 23.93 4.78
N GLU A 240 4.19 24.60 3.72
CA GLU A 240 3.77 26.01 3.76
C GLU A 240 2.29 26.21 4.10
N GLU A 241 1.49 25.16 4.08
CA GLU A 241 0.04 25.23 4.30
C GLU A 241 -0.34 25.03 5.76
N MET A 242 -1.36 25.78 6.20
CA MET A 242 -1.99 25.57 7.52
C MET A 242 -3.26 24.74 7.33
N ARG A 243 -3.26 23.51 7.80
CA ARG A 243 -4.42 22.61 7.73
C ARG A 243 -5.04 22.42 9.09
N HIS A 244 -6.36 22.37 9.15
CA HIS A 244 -7.07 22.09 10.40
C HIS A 244 -6.72 20.67 10.90
N VAL A 245 -6.36 20.54 12.18
CA VAL A 245 -5.86 19.28 12.77
C VAL A 245 -6.80 18.10 12.56
N ILE A 246 -8.12 18.30 12.65
CA ILE A 246 -9.11 17.23 12.43
C ILE A 246 -9.09 16.73 10.96
N SER A 247 -8.87 17.64 9.99
CA SER A 247 -8.73 17.23 8.59
C SER A 247 -7.46 16.43 8.40
N TYR A 248 -6.34 16.88 8.96
CA TYR A 248 -5.06 16.22 8.89
C TYR A 248 -5.07 14.84 9.59
N MET A 249 -5.72 14.74 10.76
CA MET A 249 -5.89 13.48 11.48
C MET A 249 -6.62 12.40 10.64
N LYS A 250 -7.62 12.82 9.85
CA LYS A 250 -8.36 11.87 8.98
C LYS A 250 -7.49 11.27 7.92
N ASP A 251 -6.52 12.02 7.39
CA ASP A 251 -5.56 11.53 6.39
C ASP A 251 -4.69 10.38 6.94
N PHE A 252 -4.55 10.29 8.27
CA PHE A 252 -3.83 9.21 8.98
C PHE A 252 -4.78 8.24 9.69
N LEU A 253 -6.01 8.13 9.20
CA LEU A 253 -7.02 7.19 9.71
C LEU A 253 -7.40 7.41 11.19
N PHE A 254 -7.24 8.62 11.73
CA PHE A 254 -7.72 8.95 13.05
C PHE A 254 -9.12 9.56 13.00
N PRO A 255 -10.10 9.02 13.74
CA PRO A 255 -11.41 9.64 13.86
C PRO A 255 -11.33 10.94 14.68
N PRO A 256 -12.20 11.92 14.38
CA PRO A 256 -12.20 13.21 15.08
C PRO A 256 -12.32 13.11 16.61
N GLU A 257 -12.99 12.08 17.09
CA GLU A 257 -13.23 11.82 18.52
C GLU A 257 -11.94 11.54 19.28
N GLN A 258 -10.91 11.02 18.58
CA GLN A 258 -9.59 10.72 19.18
C GLN A 258 -8.70 11.95 19.35
N ALA A 259 -9.10 13.14 18.88
CA ALA A 259 -8.26 14.34 18.96
C ALA A 259 -7.74 14.65 20.37
N ASN A 260 -8.55 14.36 21.39
CA ASN A 260 -8.20 14.61 22.79
C ASN A 260 -7.72 13.33 23.53
N THR A 261 -7.50 12.23 22.82
CA THR A 261 -6.99 10.98 23.39
C THR A 261 -5.52 11.14 23.74
N PRO A 262 -5.08 10.79 24.97
CA PRO A 262 -3.68 10.78 25.33
C PRO A 262 -2.89 9.76 24.50
N VAL A 263 -1.68 10.11 24.08
CA VAL A 263 -0.81 9.26 23.26
C VAL A 263 -0.49 7.93 23.97
N GLY A 264 -0.40 7.95 25.29
CA GLY A 264 -0.13 6.74 26.08
C GLY A 264 -1.19 5.65 25.98
N VAL A 265 -2.42 5.99 25.58
CA VAL A 265 -3.55 5.05 25.43
C VAL A 265 -3.64 4.45 24.03
N LEU A 266 -2.92 5.04 23.06
CA LEU A 266 -2.90 4.58 21.66
C LEU A 266 -2.25 3.19 21.55
N SER A 267 -2.77 2.37 20.64
CA SER A 267 -2.14 1.11 20.21
C SER A 267 -0.78 1.34 19.53
N GLY A 268 0.03 0.29 19.33
CA GLY A 268 1.30 0.37 18.61
C GLY A 268 1.12 0.95 17.20
N GLY A 269 0.18 0.41 16.41
CA GLY A 269 -0.13 0.91 15.07
C GLY A 269 -0.62 2.36 15.07
N GLU A 270 -1.48 2.78 16.03
CA GLU A 270 -1.90 4.17 16.14
C GLU A 270 -0.74 5.11 16.49
N ARG A 271 0.19 4.69 17.35
CA ARG A 271 1.42 5.47 17.62
C ARG A 271 2.29 5.58 16.39
N GLY A 272 2.45 4.51 15.62
CA GLY A 272 3.18 4.52 14.35
C GLY A 272 2.57 5.53 13.37
N ARG A 273 1.25 5.51 13.18
CA ARG A 273 0.53 6.50 12.34
C ARG A 273 0.73 7.93 12.81
N LEU A 274 0.72 8.16 14.13
CA LEU A 274 0.95 9.49 14.69
C LEU A 274 2.39 9.98 14.43
N MET A 275 3.38 9.09 14.55
CA MET A 275 4.78 9.42 14.24
C MET A 275 4.94 9.76 12.75
N LEU A 276 4.31 8.99 11.87
CA LEU A 276 4.28 9.27 10.42
C LEU A 276 3.63 10.63 10.13
N ALA A 277 2.47 10.90 10.73
CA ALA A 277 1.78 12.18 10.57
C ALA A 277 2.67 13.35 11.00
N ARG A 278 3.38 13.22 12.12
CA ARG A 278 4.29 14.24 12.63
C ARG A 278 5.52 14.44 11.73
N ALA A 279 6.08 13.36 11.19
CA ALA A 279 7.23 13.43 10.30
C ALA A 279 6.87 14.10 8.97
N LEU A 280 5.73 13.75 8.39
CA LEU A 280 5.26 14.26 7.10
C LEU A 280 4.70 15.68 7.14
N ALA A 281 4.37 16.19 8.32
CA ALA A 281 4.05 17.61 8.48
C ALA A 281 5.27 18.52 8.24
N LYS A 282 6.47 18.00 8.47
CA LYS A 282 7.71 18.76 8.25
C LYS A 282 8.04 18.83 6.76
N PRO A 283 8.36 20.01 6.20
CA PRO A 283 8.81 20.10 4.83
C PRO A 283 10.12 19.31 4.67
N SER A 284 10.18 18.45 3.64
CA SER A 284 11.37 17.64 3.36
C SER A 284 11.45 17.28 1.88
N ASN A 285 12.67 17.01 1.41
CA ASN A 285 12.92 16.45 0.09
C ASN A 285 13.83 15.22 0.15
N LEU A 286 14.25 14.85 1.36
CA LEU A 286 14.89 13.58 1.68
C LEU A 286 14.27 12.99 2.94
N MET A 287 13.66 11.81 2.81
CA MET A 287 13.08 11.07 3.91
C MET A 287 13.94 9.87 4.27
N VAL A 288 14.24 9.72 5.55
CA VAL A 288 15.07 8.64 6.09
C VAL A 288 14.26 7.86 7.10
N LEU A 289 14.03 6.58 6.81
CA LEU A 289 13.17 5.69 7.59
C LEU A 289 14.01 4.52 8.10
N ASP A 290 14.12 4.37 9.41
CA ASP A 290 14.80 3.22 10.04
C ASP A 290 13.78 2.28 10.66
N GLU A 291 13.57 1.12 10.03
CA GLU A 291 12.60 0.08 10.38
C GLU A 291 11.16 0.63 10.55
N PRO A 292 10.60 1.36 9.57
CA PRO A 292 9.29 1.99 9.72
C PRO A 292 8.14 0.99 9.73
N THR A 293 8.37 -0.23 9.30
CA THR A 293 7.36 -1.29 9.19
C THR A 293 7.13 -2.04 10.50
N ASN A 294 8.03 -1.90 11.49
CA ASN A 294 7.88 -2.57 12.77
C ASN A 294 6.66 -2.06 13.53
N ASP A 295 5.92 -2.98 14.14
CA ASP A 295 4.72 -2.71 14.97
C ASP A 295 3.55 -2.02 14.21
N LEU A 296 3.60 -1.94 12.87
CA LEU A 296 2.51 -1.42 12.05
C LEU A 296 1.55 -2.54 11.65
N ASP A 297 0.25 -2.25 11.71
CA ASP A 297 -0.79 -3.11 11.14
C ASP A 297 -0.83 -2.99 9.60
N LEU A 298 -1.46 -3.95 8.92
CA LEU A 298 -1.54 -3.99 7.47
C LEU A 298 -2.13 -2.72 6.86
N GLU A 299 -3.14 -2.12 7.51
CA GLU A 299 -3.77 -0.88 7.04
C GLU A 299 -2.79 0.30 7.10
N THR A 300 -1.96 0.35 8.14
CA THR A 300 -0.92 1.39 8.28
C THR A 300 0.23 1.16 7.31
N LEU A 301 0.58 -0.11 7.02
CA LEU A 301 1.57 -0.43 5.99
C LEU A 301 1.09 -0.01 4.60
N ASP A 302 -0.18 -0.33 4.24
CA ASP A 302 -0.79 0.14 2.98
C ASP A 302 -0.73 1.68 2.87
N LEU A 303 -1.08 2.38 3.95
CA LEU A 303 -1.01 3.83 4.01
C LEU A 303 0.42 4.36 3.83
N LEU A 304 1.41 3.74 4.49
CA LEU A 304 2.82 4.12 4.36
C LEU A 304 3.33 3.90 2.94
N GLU A 305 2.98 2.78 2.30
CA GLU A 305 3.32 2.47 0.91
C GLU A 305 2.76 3.51 -0.05
N GLU A 306 1.47 3.86 0.08
CA GLU A 306 0.81 4.88 -0.73
C GLU A 306 1.48 6.24 -0.57
N MET A 307 1.72 6.65 0.68
CA MET A 307 2.39 7.91 0.99
C MET A 307 3.78 8.02 0.41
N LEU A 308 4.57 6.95 0.52
CA LEU A 308 5.93 6.92 -0.06
C LEU A 308 5.89 6.85 -1.58
N GLY A 309 4.84 6.24 -2.17
CA GLY A 309 4.56 6.25 -3.60
C GLY A 309 4.37 7.67 -4.15
N ASP A 310 3.59 8.47 -3.45
CA ASP A 310 3.25 9.85 -3.82
C ASP A 310 4.29 10.89 -3.39
N TYR A 311 5.25 10.51 -2.54
CA TYR A 311 6.28 11.44 -2.05
C TYR A 311 7.22 11.88 -3.19
N PRO A 312 7.31 13.19 -3.51
CA PRO A 312 8.08 13.67 -4.64
C PRO A 312 9.58 13.73 -4.38
N GLY A 313 10.00 13.53 -3.13
CA GLY A 313 11.40 13.55 -2.70
C GLY A 313 12.09 12.20 -2.84
N THR A 314 13.27 12.10 -2.27
CA THR A 314 14.11 10.91 -2.20
C THR A 314 13.84 10.17 -0.88
N VAL A 315 13.85 8.84 -0.92
CA VAL A 315 13.61 8.00 0.26
C VAL A 315 14.81 7.07 0.49
N LEU A 316 15.28 7.06 1.72
CA LEU A 316 16.21 6.04 2.24
C LEU A 316 15.46 5.23 3.29
N VAL A 317 15.34 3.93 3.10
CA VAL A 317 14.62 3.09 4.05
C VAL A 317 15.42 1.87 4.45
N VAL A 318 15.50 1.61 5.74
CA VAL A 318 15.96 0.34 6.31
C VAL A 318 14.72 -0.47 6.63
N SER A 319 14.55 -1.66 6.08
CA SER A 319 13.44 -2.54 6.43
C SER A 319 13.81 -4.00 6.27
N HIS A 320 13.13 -4.84 7.05
CA HIS A 320 13.14 -6.29 6.94
C HIS A 320 11.88 -6.84 6.24
N ASP A 321 10.95 -5.98 5.89
CA ASP A 321 9.75 -6.35 5.15
C ASP A 321 10.06 -6.43 3.64
N ARG A 322 9.99 -7.66 3.12
CA ARG A 322 10.34 -7.97 1.72
C ARG A 322 9.32 -7.41 0.73
N ASP A 323 8.03 -7.44 1.08
CA ASP A 323 6.95 -6.95 0.23
C ASP A 323 6.97 -5.42 0.16
N PHE A 324 7.16 -4.77 1.29
CA PHE A 324 7.36 -3.33 1.37
C PHE A 324 8.54 -2.84 0.52
N LEU A 325 9.69 -3.54 0.59
CA LEU A 325 10.87 -3.20 -0.24
C LEU A 325 10.58 -3.37 -1.73
N ASP A 326 9.83 -4.40 -2.13
CA ASP A 326 9.44 -4.61 -3.53
C ASP A 326 8.49 -3.55 -4.05
N ARG A 327 7.57 -3.05 -3.21
CA ARG A 327 6.59 -2.04 -3.61
C ARG A 327 7.13 -0.61 -3.62
N VAL A 328 8.08 -0.31 -2.73
CA VAL A 328 8.55 1.06 -2.51
C VAL A 328 9.89 1.34 -3.17
N CYS A 329 10.85 0.39 -3.15
CA CYS A 329 12.24 0.70 -3.51
C CYS A 329 12.51 0.57 -5.01
N SER A 330 13.27 1.53 -5.55
CA SER A 330 13.83 1.49 -6.91
C SER A 330 15.22 0.83 -6.97
N SER A 331 15.93 0.77 -5.84
CA SER A 331 17.18 0.02 -5.67
C SER A 331 17.32 -0.45 -4.23
N VAL A 332 18.12 -1.50 -4.02
CA VAL A 332 18.39 -2.07 -2.70
C VAL A 332 19.89 -2.18 -2.49
N VAL A 333 20.39 -1.61 -1.39
CA VAL A 333 21.77 -1.73 -0.93
C VAL A 333 21.87 -2.82 0.13
N MET A 334 22.57 -3.90 -0.18
CA MET A 334 22.65 -5.07 0.67
C MET A 334 24.03 -5.28 1.27
N SER A 335 24.08 -5.68 2.54
CA SER A 335 25.32 -6.13 3.20
C SER A 335 25.67 -7.55 2.78
N GLU A 336 26.80 -7.71 2.11
CA GLU A 336 27.38 -9.02 1.75
C GLU A 336 28.28 -9.63 2.86
N GLY A 337 28.32 -9.01 4.02
CA GLY A 337 29.21 -9.36 5.13
C GLY A 337 30.59 -8.71 5.02
N THR A 338 31.38 -8.80 6.09
CA THR A 338 32.77 -8.27 6.17
C THR A 338 32.91 -6.79 5.77
N GLY A 339 31.83 -6.00 5.92
CA GLY A 339 31.83 -4.58 5.58
C GLY A 339 31.57 -4.26 4.10
N ARG A 340 31.36 -5.27 3.26
CA ARG A 340 31.05 -5.07 1.85
C ARG A 340 29.56 -4.81 1.65
N TRP A 341 29.23 -3.73 0.98
CA TRP A 341 27.87 -3.34 0.59
C TRP A 341 27.77 -3.30 -0.92
N VAL A 342 26.67 -3.81 -1.47
CA VAL A 342 26.42 -3.88 -2.92
C VAL A 342 25.04 -3.33 -3.21
N GLU A 343 24.95 -2.48 -4.22
CA GLU A 343 23.68 -1.93 -4.70
C GLU A 343 23.13 -2.80 -5.84
N TYR A 344 21.85 -3.10 -5.77
CA TYR A 344 21.09 -3.87 -6.75
C TYR A 344 19.94 -3.03 -7.26
N ALA A 345 19.64 -3.09 -8.54
CA ALA A 345 18.49 -2.40 -9.13
C ALA A 345 17.19 -3.16 -8.83
N GLY A 346 16.12 -2.44 -8.55
CA GLY A 346 14.81 -2.99 -8.23
C GLY A 346 14.61 -3.25 -6.73
N GLY A 347 13.55 -3.98 -6.41
CA GLY A 347 13.18 -4.34 -5.05
C GLY A 347 13.95 -5.53 -4.48
N TYR A 348 13.43 -6.10 -3.39
CA TYR A 348 14.02 -7.27 -2.74
C TYR A 348 14.03 -8.51 -3.66
N SER A 349 12.95 -8.75 -4.38
CA SER A 349 12.83 -9.90 -5.30
C SER A 349 13.81 -9.79 -6.46
N ASP A 350 14.02 -8.59 -7.01
CA ASP A 350 14.98 -8.33 -8.08
C ASP A 350 16.41 -8.52 -7.58
N MET A 351 16.70 -8.07 -6.36
CA MET A 351 17.99 -8.30 -5.70
C MET A 351 18.29 -9.80 -5.57
N ILE A 352 17.31 -10.62 -5.11
CA ILE A 352 17.48 -12.07 -4.99
C ILE A 352 17.74 -12.73 -6.36
N ALA A 353 17.00 -12.30 -7.39
CA ALA A 353 17.18 -12.81 -8.76
C ALA A 353 18.59 -12.49 -9.31
N GLN A 354 19.07 -11.26 -9.08
CA GLN A 354 20.42 -10.83 -9.51
C GLN A 354 21.54 -11.51 -8.72
N ARG A 355 21.31 -11.75 -7.43
CA ARG A 355 22.28 -12.37 -6.53
C ARG A 355 22.33 -13.90 -6.67
N GLY A 356 21.23 -14.52 -7.03
CA GLY A 356 21.09 -15.98 -7.16
C GLY A 356 21.00 -16.74 -5.83
N ALA A 357 20.88 -16.06 -4.68
CA ALA A 357 20.70 -16.65 -3.36
C ALA A 357 20.07 -15.67 -2.39
N GLY A 358 19.34 -16.16 -1.37
CA GLY A 358 18.77 -15.35 -0.28
C GLY A 358 19.82 -14.60 0.56
N VAL A 359 19.36 -13.91 1.59
CA VAL A 359 20.22 -13.04 2.45
C VAL A 359 21.21 -13.80 3.31
N ALA A 360 21.13 -15.14 3.40
CA ALA A 360 22.11 -15.95 4.09
C ALA A 360 23.51 -15.73 3.51
N ALA A 361 24.48 -15.46 4.38
CA ALA A 361 25.86 -15.17 4.00
C ALA A 361 26.38 -16.24 3.02
N ARG A 362 26.79 -15.80 1.84
CA ARG A 362 27.48 -16.64 0.87
C ARG A 362 28.74 -17.18 1.57
N LYS A 363 28.78 -18.46 1.89
CA LYS A 363 30.04 -19.10 2.29
C LYS A 363 31.02 -18.85 1.17
N VAL A 364 32.13 -18.18 1.50
CA VAL A 364 33.25 -17.98 0.57
C VAL A 364 33.76 -19.36 0.21
N GLU A 365 33.28 -19.90 -0.89
CA GLU A 365 33.89 -21.07 -1.52
C GLU A 365 35.21 -20.62 -2.15
N LYS A 366 36.30 -21.17 -1.60
CA LYS A 366 37.62 -21.12 -2.21
C LYS A 366 37.51 -21.61 -3.64
N ALA A 367 38.04 -20.82 -4.55
CA ALA A 367 38.22 -21.21 -5.93
C ALA A 367 39.11 -22.46 -6.02
N GLU A 368 38.53 -23.57 -6.52
CA GLU A 368 39.31 -24.66 -7.13
C GLU A 368 38.51 -25.27 -8.27
N ALA A 369 39.14 -25.16 -9.46
CA ALA A 369 39.13 -26.04 -10.62
C ALA A 369 37.78 -26.35 -11.35
N ALA A 370 37.74 -25.87 -12.59
CA ALA A 370 36.92 -26.35 -13.70
C ALA A 370 37.33 -27.74 -14.20
N PRO A 371 36.74 -28.31 -15.28
CA PRO A 371 35.35 -28.71 -15.48
C PRO A 371 35.23 -30.21 -15.80
N ARG A 372 34.10 -30.80 -15.60
CA ARG A 372 33.76 -32.07 -16.30
C ARG A 372 32.34 -32.00 -16.86
N ALA A 373 32.31 -32.10 -18.18
CA ALA A 373 31.11 -32.31 -18.96
C ALA A 373 30.49 -33.68 -18.69
N GLU A 374 29.20 -33.73 -18.45
CA GLU A 374 28.41 -34.93 -18.65
C GLU A 374 27.18 -34.67 -19.53
N LYS A 375 26.95 -35.67 -20.37
CA LYS A 375 26.06 -35.71 -21.52
C LYS A 375 24.57 -35.80 -21.14
N PRO A 376 23.68 -35.57 -22.11
CA PRO A 376 22.27 -35.36 -21.89
C PRO A 376 21.51 -36.70 -21.70
N VAL A 377 20.52 -36.67 -20.83
CA VAL A 377 19.52 -37.76 -20.71
C VAL A 377 18.23 -37.28 -21.42
N ALA A 378 17.72 -38.23 -22.18
CA ALA A 378 16.69 -38.16 -23.20
C ALA A 378 15.38 -37.44 -22.82
N GLU A 379 14.89 -36.69 -23.77
CA GLU A 379 13.53 -36.19 -23.93
C GLU A 379 12.52 -37.34 -23.98
N THR A 380 11.48 -37.27 -23.17
CA THR A 380 10.21 -37.92 -23.44
C THR A 380 9.28 -36.92 -24.07
N THR A 381 9.03 -37.13 -25.34
CA THR A 381 8.11 -36.38 -26.19
C THR A 381 6.68 -36.46 -25.67
N ALA A 382 6.13 -35.33 -25.25
CA ALA A 382 4.69 -35.09 -25.21
C ALA A 382 4.28 -34.40 -26.52
N GLU A 383 3.29 -34.95 -27.21
CA GLU A 383 2.73 -34.42 -28.45
C GLU A 383 2.25 -32.99 -28.30
N PRO A 384 2.45 -32.13 -29.30
CA PRO A 384 2.02 -30.73 -29.24
C PRO A 384 0.50 -30.63 -29.40
N ALA A 385 -0.17 -30.12 -28.37
CA ALA A 385 -1.54 -29.67 -28.50
C ALA A 385 -1.64 -28.62 -29.61
N LYS A 386 -2.54 -28.84 -30.57
CA LYS A 386 -2.81 -27.92 -31.69
C LYS A 386 -3.10 -26.52 -31.15
N LYS A 387 -2.28 -25.55 -31.48
CA LYS A 387 -2.49 -24.12 -31.18
C LYS A 387 -3.87 -23.71 -31.71
N ARG A 388 -4.77 -23.32 -30.79
CA ARG A 388 -6.07 -22.73 -31.10
C ARG A 388 -5.79 -21.40 -31.83
N ARG A 389 -6.48 -21.12 -32.93
CA ARG A 389 -6.40 -19.84 -33.62
C ARG A 389 -7.70 -19.08 -33.44
N LEU A 390 -7.62 -17.76 -33.39
CA LEU A 390 -8.81 -16.91 -33.36
C LEU A 390 -9.75 -17.24 -34.49
N SER A 391 -11.04 -17.42 -34.20
CA SER A 391 -12.07 -17.64 -35.19
C SER A 391 -12.30 -16.37 -35.99
N PHE A 392 -12.92 -16.52 -37.18
CA PHE A 392 -13.26 -15.36 -38.04
C PHE A 392 -14.18 -14.35 -37.31
N LYS A 393 -15.11 -14.86 -36.51
CA LYS A 393 -16.01 -13.99 -35.72
C LYS A 393 -15.25 -13.18 -34.65
N GLU A 394 -14.30 -13.81 -33.95
CA GLU A 394 -13.48 -13.14 -32.93
C GLU A 394 -12.57 -12.06 -33.53
N LYS A 395 -11.99 -12.32 -34.70
CA LYS A 395 -11.19 -11.31 -35.45
C LYS A 395 -12.04 -10.13 -35.91
N HIS A 396 -13.21 -10.39 -36.43
CA HIS A 396 -14.13 -9.35 -36.88
C HIS A 396 -14.66 -8.51 -35.70
N ALA A 397 -14.93 -9.14 -34.55
CA ALA A 397 -15.30 -8.42 -33.33
C ALA A 397 -14.17 -7.52 -32.84
N LEU A 398 -12.91 -7.98 -32.82
CA LEU A 398 -11.74 -7.18 -32.47
C LEU A 398 -11.57 -5.92 -33.36
N GLU A 399 -11.89 -6.02 -34.65
CA GLU A 399 -11.81 -4.89 -35.56
C GLU A 399 -12.98 -3.90 -35.40
N THR A 400 -14.17 -4.37 -35.05
CA THR A 400 -15.40 -3.55 -35.02
C THR A 400 -15.73 -2.97 -33.67
N LEU A 401 -15.36 -3.65 -32.56
CA LEU A 401 -15.63 -3.20 -31.19
C LEU A 401 -15.03 -1.83 -30.84
N PRO A 402 -13.79 -1.47 -31.21
CA PRO A 402 -13.24 -0.14 -30.93
C PRO A 402 -14.09 1.00 -31.53
N GLY A 403 -14.58 0.83 -32.77
CA GLY A 403 -15.46 1.80 -33.41
C GLY A 403 -16.82 1.92 -32.71
N LYS A 404 -17.36 0.79 -32.21
CA LYS A 404 -18.61 0.77 -31.44
C LYS A 404 -18.45 1.45 -30.09
N ILE A 405 -17.33 1.23 -29.40
CA ILE A 405 -16.99 1.88 -28.12
C ILE A 405 -16.90 3.40 -28.32
N GLU A 406 -16.19 3.86 -29.33
CA GLU A 406 -16.07 5.30 -29.61
C GLU A 406 -17.41 5.96 -29.97
N ALA A 407 -18.27 5.26 -30.69
CA ALA A 407 -19.63 5.75 -30.97
C ALA A 407 -20.48 5.87 -29.70
N LEU A 408 -20.44 4.87 -28.83
CA LEU A 408 -21.18 4.89 -27.56
C LEU A 408 -20.66 5.98 -26.62
N GLN A 409 -19.36 6.23 -26.57
CA GLN A 409 -18.77 7.33 -25.80
C GLN A 409 -19.22 8.70 -26.30
N LYS A 410 -19.29 8.90 -27.62
CA LYS A 410 -19.81 10.14 -28.23
C LYS A 410 -21.30 10.35 -27.94
N GLU A 411 -22.11 9.28 -28.01
CA GLU A 411 -23.54 9.36 -27.65
C GLU A 411 -23.73 9.71 -26.16
N LEU A 412 -22.93 9.09 -25.28
CA LEU A 412 -22.95 9.39 -23.84
C LEU A 412 -22.57 10.83 -23.53
N ALA A 413 -21.54 11.37 -24.20
CA ALA A 413 -21.12 12.77 -24.03
C ALA A 413 -22.27 13.74 -24.43
N GLN A 414 -22.99 13.46 -25.52
CA GLN A 414 -24.14 14.28 -25.94
C GLN A 414 -25.31 14.19 -24.96
N LEU A 415 -25.59 12.99 -24.43
CA LEU A 415 -26.64 12.79 -23.43
C LEU A 415 -26.31 13.48 -22.11
N HIS A 416 -25.06 13.45 -21.69
CA HIS A 416 -24.60 14.19 -20.50
C HIS A 416 -24.66 15.70 -20.69
N GLU A 417 -24.35 16.23 -21.87
CA GLU A 417 -24.50 17.64 -22.18
C GLU A 417 -25.98 18.07 -22.11
N MET A 418 -26.90 17.21 -22.57
CA MET A 418 -28.35 17.47 -22.41
C MET A 418 -28.81 17.45 -20.96
N LEU A 419 -28.24 16.57 -20.09
CA LEU A 419 -28.57 16.52 -18.67
C LEU A 419 -27.91 17.64 -17.86
N ALA A 420 -26.88 18.28 -18.39
CA ALA A 420 -26.19 19.41 -17.75
C ALA A 420 -27.02 20.71 -17.77
N ASP A 421 -28.12 20.78 -18.55
CA ASP A 421 -29.06 21.93 -18.50
C ASP A 421 -29.85 21.92 -17.19
N PRO A 422 -29.62 22.88 -16.27
CA PRO A 422 -30.28 22.90 -14.95
C PRO A 422 -31.80 23.05 -15.03
N ASP A 423 -32.31 23.61 -16.13
CA ASP A 423 -33.72 23.88 -16.33
C ASP A 423 -34.46 22.73 -17.05
N LEU A 424 -33.76 21.71 -17.51
CA LEU A 424 -34.36 20.60 -18.28
C LEU A 424 -35.44 19.89 -17.48
N TYR A 425 -35.20 19.60 -16.21
CA TYR A 425 -36.16 18.93 -15.32
C TYR A 425 -37.39 19.80 -15.04
N ALA A 426 -37.19 21.11 -14.86
CA ALA A 426 -38.26 22.06 -14.59
C ALA A 426 -39.16 22.30 -15.81
N ARG A 427 -38.59 22.26 -17.04
CA ARG A 427 -39.32 22.49 -18.29
C ARG A 427 -39.99 21.24 -18.84
N ASP A 428 -39.34 20.06 -18.77
CA ASP A 428 -39.88 18.82 -19.31
C ASP A 428 -39.36 17.58 -18.52
N PRO A 429 -40.04 17.22 -17.41
CA PRO A 429 -39.63 16.06 -16.60
C PRO A 429 -39.63 14.75 -17.38
N LYS A 430 -40.54 14.58 -18.37
CA LYS A 430 -40.60 13.35 -19.17
C LYS A 430 -39.40 13.22 -20.11
N ARG A 431 -38.88 14.34 -20.60
CA ARG A 431 -37.67 14.34 -21.44
C ARG A 431 -36.45 14.07 -20.58
N PHE A 432 -36.37 14.62 -19.38
CA PHE A 432 -35.30 14.33 -18.42
C PHE A 432 -35.25 12.82 -18.09
N ASP A 433 -36.39 12.20 -17.75
CA ASP A 433 -36.46 10.77 -17.46
C ASP A 433 -36.03 9.89 -18.67
N LYS A 434 -36.41 10.29 -19.89
CA LYS A 434 -35.98 9.59 -21.11
C LYS A 434 -34.47 9.68 -21.35
N VAL A 435 -33.90 10.87 -21.16
CA VAL A 435 -32.45 11.08 -21.34
C VAL A 435 -31.66 10.36 -20.25
N SER A 436 -32.11 10.43 -18.99
CA SER A 436 -31.48 9.69 -17.88
C SER A 436 -31.48 8.18 -18.13
N LYS A 437 -32.62 7.63 -18.57
CA LYS A 437 -32.70 6.20 -18.92
C LYS A 437 -31.80 5.84 -20.11
N ALA A 438 -31.71 6.72 -21.11
CA ALA A 438 -30.82 6.53 -22.24
C ALA A 438 -29.34 6.53 -21.81
N VAL A 439 -28.94 7.36 -20.85
CA VAL A 439 -27.59 7.34 -20.26
C VAL A 439 -27.32 5.99 -19.59
N ASP A 440 -28.25 5.49 -18.77
CA ASP A 440 -28.08 4.20 -18.09
C ASP A 440 -27.94 3.04 -19.10
N ASP A 441 -28.79 3.02 -20.14
CA ASP A 441 -28.76 1.99 -21.17
C ASP A 441 -27.45 2.06 -22.01
N ARG A 442 -26.96 3.27 -22.36
CA ARG A 442 -25.73 3.45 -23.11
C ARG A 442 -24.48 3.14 -22.27
N THR A 443 -24.50 3.48 -20.98
CA THR A 443 -23.39 3.16 -20.06
C THR A 443 -23.25 1.65 -19.91
N ARG A 444 -24.36 0.92 -19.81
CA ARG A 444 -24.33 -0.56 -19.79
C ARG A 444 -23.80 -1.14 -21.09
N ALA A 445 -24.27 -0.63 -22.23
CA ALA A 445 -23.82 -1.10 -23.55
C ALA A 445 -22.34 -0.81 -23.79
N LEU A 446 -21.82 0.30 -23.24
CA LEU A 446 -20.40 0.64 -23.31
C LEU A 446 -19.56 -0.36 -22.48
N SER A 447 -19.97 -0.61 -21.23
CA SER A 447 -19.28 -1.57 -20.36
C SER A 447 -19.24 -2.98 -20.97
N GLU A 448 -20.38 -3.46 -21.53
CA GLU A 448 -20.43 -4.77 -22.20
C GLU A 448 -19.49 -4.83 -23.42
N ALA A 449 -19.40 -3.75 -24.21
CA ALA A 449 -18.51 -3.70 -25.37
C ALA A 449 -17.02 -3.61 -24.99
N GLU A 450 -16.69 -2.91 -23.92
CA GLU A 450 -15.33 -2.83 -23.37
C GLU A 450 -14.87 -4.17 -22.79
N ASP A 451 -15.73 -4.85 -22.05
CA ASP A 451 -15.46 -6.19 -21.47
C ASP A 451 -15.25 -7.24 -22.58
N GLU A 452 -16.09 -7.20 -23.64
CA GLU A 452 -15.98 -8.11 -24.79
C GLU A 452 -14.68 -7.85 -25.55
N TRP A 453 -14.33 -6.59 -25.78
CA TRP A 453 -13.09 -6.22 -26.46
C TRP A 453 -11.85 -6.66 -25.68
N LEU A 454 -11.83 -6.41 -24.36
CA LEU A 454 -10.72 -6.78 -23.47
C LEU A 454 -10.53 -8.31 -23.45
N ALA A 455 -11.62 -9.07 -23.33
CA ALA A 455 -11.55 -10.53 -23.35
C ALA A 455 -10.97 -11.09 -24.67
N LEU A 456 -11.31 -10.46 -25.80
CA LEU A 456 -10.79 -10.86 -27.09
C LEU A 456 -9.33 -10.44 -27.30
N GLU A 457 -8.90 -9.30 -26.77
CA GLU A 457 -7.50 -8.86 -26.82
C GLU A 457 -6.62 -9.78 -25.96
N MET A 458 -7.06 -10.14 -24.75
CA MET A 458 -6.37 -11.11 -23.90
C MET A 458 -6.25 -12.49 -24.59
N LEU A 459 -7.33 -12.96 -25.23
CA LEU A 459 -7.31 -14.23 -25.97
C LEU A 459 -6.33 -14.18 -27.16
N LYS A 460 -6.21 -13.04 -27.82
CA LYS A 460 -5.26 -12.82 -28.92
C LYS A 460 -3.82 -12.89 -28.40
N ASP A 461 -3.52 -12.20 -27.29
CA ASP A 461 -2.19 -12.21 -26.67
C ASP A 461 -1.78 -13.62 -26.20
N GLU A 462 -2.73 -14.40 -25.63
CA GLU A 462 -2.49 -15.81 -25.28
C GLU A 462 -2.20 -16.74 -26.48
N LEU A 463 -2.70 -16.37 -27.66
CA LEU A 463 -2.52 -17.18 -28.88
C LEU A 463 -1.30 -16.74 -29.72
N GLU A 464 -0.81 -15.52 -29.53
CA GLU A 464 0.35 -14.95 -30.23
C GLU A 464 1.66 -15.09 -29.41
N GLY A 465 1.57 -15.26 -28.05
CA GLY A 465 2.72 -15.52 -27.17
C GLY A 465 3.00 -17.03 -27.04
#